data_1f3ba9e35d10d9a214dd3159a98e6169
#
_entry.id   1f3ba9e35d10d9a214dd3159a98e6169
#
_cell.length_a   1.000
_cell.length_b   1.000
_cell.length_c   1.000
_cell.angle_alpha   90.00
_cell.angle_beta   90.00
_cell.angle_gamma   90.00
#
_symmetry.space_group_name_H-M   'P 1'
#
loop_
_entity.id
_entity.type
_entity.pdbx_description
1 polymer ?
#
loop_
_entity_poly.entity_id
_entity_poly.type
_entity_poly.pdbx_seq_one_letter_code
_entity_poly.pdbx_strand_id
1 'polypeptide(L)'
;DAMVRYAQPLIDATDGSQAQVQKAFMLSQMCWNLAVTPEAQRDDVLASLRSDLGLDNEEFQELKRDIVEPMIRRHQEMFAAMHGPAAGSPFQPVPTHSTAQPAPRRSVKKYPGTGRNERCPCGSGKKYKLCCGR
;
A
#
# COMPACT_ATOMS: atom_id res chain seq x y z
N ASP A 1 -7.43 -7.71 -14.12
CA ASP A 1 -7.55 -8.03 -12.72
C ASP A 1 -6.17 -8.36 -12.14
N ALA A 2 -5.80 -7.71 -11.04
CA ALA A 2 -4.43 -7.79 -10.50
C ALA A 2 -4.05 -9.23 -10.10
N MET A 3 -5.00 -9.97 -9.51
CA MET A 3 -4.78 -11.36 -9.09
C MET A 3 -4.51 -12.29 -10.27
N VAL A 4 -5.22 -12.12 -11.37
CA VAL A 4 -4.99 -12.92 -12.60
C VAL A 4 -3.58 -12.65 -13.16
N ARG A 5 -3.17 -11.38 -13.23
CA ARG A 5 -1.83 -11.00 -13.68
C ARG A 5 -0.74 -11.54 -12.75
N TYR A 6 -1.01 -11.59 -11.46
CA TYR A 6 -0.10 -12.18 -10.48
C TYR A 6 0.03 -13.69 -10.67
N ALA A 7 -1.10 -14.38 -10.87
CA ALA A 7 -1.15 -15.83 -11.06
C ALA A 7 -0.65 -16.31 -12.43
N GLN A 8 -0.51 -15.40 -13.41
CA GLN A 8 -0.21 -15.73 -14.81
C GLN A 8 0.94 -16.73 -14.99
N PRO A 9 2.11 -16.57 -14.34
CA PRO A 9 3.21 -17.53 -14.55
C PRO A 9 2.87 -18.96 -14.14
N LEU A 10 2.06 -19.13 -13.09
CA LEU A 10 1.63 -20.46 -12.66
C LEU A 10 0.54 -21.04 -13.57
N ILE A 11 -0.32 -20.17 -14.12
CA ILE A 11 -1.33 -20.58 -15.11
C ILE A 11 -0.66 -21.01 -16.42
N ASP A 12 0.33 -20.25 -16.89
CA ASP A 12 1.06 -20.54 -18.13
C ASP A 12 1.88 -21.85 -18.05
N ALA A 13 2.25 -22.27 -16.83
CA ALA A 13 2.91 -23.54 -16.59
C ALA A 13 1.95 -24.75 -16.56
N THR A 14 0.63 -24.53 -16.65
CA THR A 14 -0.38 -25.61 -16.68
C THR A 14 -0.61 -26.12 -18.10
N ASP A 15 -1.21 -27.32 -18.19
CA ASP A 15 -1.70 -27.88 -19.46
C ASP A 15 -3.02 -27.26 -19.94
N GLY A 16 -3.54 -26.25 -19.25
CA GLY A 16 -4.82 -25.59 -19.53
C GLY A 16 -6.05 -26.35 -19.03
N SER A 17 -5.88 -27.54 -18.42
CA SER A 17 -6.99 -28.25 -17.81
C SER A 17 -7.57 -27.48 -16.62
N GLN A 18 -8.88 -27.56 -16.42
CA GLN A 18 -9.56 -26.85 -15.34
C GLN A 18 -8.95 -27.19 -13.96
N ALA A 19 -8.59 -28.44 -13.73
CA ALA A 19 -7.99 -28.87 -12.46
C ALA A 19 -6.62 -28.23 -12.23
N GLN A 20 -5.77 -28.17 -13.26
CA GLN A 20 -4.45 -27.55 -13.17
C GLN A 20 -4.53 -26.02 -13.00
N VAL A 21 -5.40 -25.36 -13.75
CA VAL A 21 -5.66 -23.92 -13.60
C VAL A 21 -6.17 -23.60 -12.19
N GLN A 22 -7.09 -24.39 -11.66
CA GLN A 22 -7.58 -24.23 -10.30
C GLN A 22 -6.47 -24.40 -9.26
N LYS A 23 -5.59 -25.40 -9.43
CA LYS A 23 -4.42 -25.60 -8.57
C LYS A 23 -3.46 -24.39 -8.64
N ALA A 24 -3.21 -23.86 -9.83
CA ALA A 24 -2.38 -22.68 -10.03
C ALA A 24 -2.94 -21.45 -9.30
N PHE A 25 -4.25 -21.24 -9.33
CA PHE A 25 -4.92 -20.19 -8.56
C PHE A 25 -4.80 -20.38 -7.05
N MET A 26 -4.98 -21.60 -6.56
CA MET A 26 -4.80 -21.90 -5.12
C MET A 26 -3.38 -21.63 -4.65
N LEU A 27 -2.37 -22.06 -5.41
CA LEU A 27 -0.97 -21.77 -5.13
C LEU A 27 -0.66 -20.27 -5.18
N SER A 28 -1.23 -19.56 -6.16
CA SER A 28 -1.08 -18.10 -6.25
C SER A 28 -1.69 -17.39 -5.06
N GLN A 29 -2.87 -17.79 -4.61
CA GLN A 29 -3.52 -17.23 -3.43
C GLN A 29 -2.67 -17.47 -2.17
N MET A 30 -2.12 -18.65 -2.02
CA MET A 30 -1.22 -19.00 -0.93
C MET A 30 0.05 -18.13 -0.94
N CYS A 31 0.70 -18.00 -2.10
CA CYS A 31 1.90 -17.16 -2.25
C CYS A 31 1.59 -15.67 -2.01
N TRP A 32 0.41 -15.22 -2.41
CA TRP A 32 -0.06 -13.86 -2.09
C TRP A 32 -0.15 -13.63 -0.58
N ASN A 33 -0.79 -14.55 0.13
CA ASN A 33 -0.92 -14.47 1.59
C ASN A 33 0.45 -14.47 2.27
N LEU A 34 1.38 -15.33 1.82
CA LEU A 34 2.76 -15.32 2.31
C LEU A 34 3.50 -14.01 2.02
N ALA A 35 3.28 -13.41 0.86
CA ALA A 35 3.93 -12.17 0.48
C ALA A 35 3.52 -10.98 1.36
N VAL A 36 2.25 -10.93 1.80
CA VAL A 36 1.74 -9.90 2.72
C VAL A 36 1.99 -10.23 4.19
N THR A 37 2.36 -11.46 4.51
CA THR A 37 2.73 -11.87 5.87
C THR A 37 4.10 -11.29 6.25
N PRO A 38 4.26 -10.73 7.47
CA PRO A 38 5.56 -10.28 7.96
C PRO A 38 6.62 -11.38 7.88
N GLU A 39 7.83 -11.03 7.50
CA GLU A 39 8.92 -11.99 7.27
C GLU A 39 9.17 -12.89 8.49
N ALA A 40 9.11 -12.32 9.70
CA ALA A 40 9.27 -13.06 10.96
C ALA A 40 8.21 -14.16 11.18
N GLN A 41 7.06 -14.10 10.52
CA GLN A 41 5.96 -15.07 10.65
C GLN A 41 5.88 -16.03 9.46
N ARG A 42 6.60 -15.76 8.37
CA ARG A 42 6.54 -16.58 7.17
C ARG A 42 7.03 -18.00 7.38
N ASP A 43 8.08 -18.17 8.17
CA ASP A 43 8.67 -19.49 8.44
C ASP A 43 7.69 -20.38 9.20
N ASP A 44 6.93 -19.83 10.16
CA ASP A 44 5.89 -20.57 10.89
C ASP A 44 4.74 -20.98 9.97
N VAL A 45 4.30 -20.09 9.10
CA VAL A 45 3.25 -20.37 8.09
C VAL A 45 3.73 -21.43 7.11
N LEU A 46 4.97 -21.35 6.65
CA LEU A 46 5.59 -22.32 5.75
C LEU A 46 5.74 -23.69 6.41
N ALA A 47 6.10 -23.75 7.69
CA ALA A 47 6.20 -25.00 8.45
C ALA A 47 4.83 -25.68 8.58
N SER A 48 3.78 -24.91 8.89
CA SER A 48 2.40 -25.41 8.93
C SER A 48 1.95 -25.92 7.57
N LEU A 49 2.23 -25.17 6.51
CA LEU A 49 1.89 -25.54 5.12
C LEU A 49 2.54 -26.85 4.68
N ARG A 50 3.80 -27.06 5.06
CA ARG A 50 4.51 -28.32 4.77
C ARG A 50 3.78 -29.51 5.41
N SER A 51 3.35 -29.35 6.67
CA SER A 51 2.59 -30.37 7.39
C SER A 51 1.24 -30.67 6.73
N ASP A 52 0.53 -29.62 6.33
CA ASP A 52 -0.82 -29.71 5.72
C ASP A 52 -0.77 -30.37 4.33
N LEU A 53 0.29 -30.12 3.56
CA LEU A 53 0.50 -30.72 2.24
C LEU A 53 1.10 -32.12 2.29
N GLY A 54 1.59 -32.55 3.46
CA GLY A 54 2.24 -33.87 3.64
C GLY A 54 3.53 -34.03 2.83
N LEU A 55 4.22 -32.91 2.51
CA LEU A 55 5.44 -32.91 1.73
C LEU A 55 6.64 -33.29 2.62
N ASP A 56 7.57 -34.06 2.03
CA ASP A 56 8.86 -34.26 2.68
C ASP A 56 9.71 -32.98 2.66
N ASN A 57 10.88 -33.02 3.26
CA ASN A 57 11.72 -31.82 3.37
C ASN A 57 12.30 -31.41 2.02
N GLU A 58 12.62 -32.35 1.15
CA GLU A 58 13.23 -32.10 -0.16
C GLU A 58 12.18 -31.52 -1.13
N GLU A 59 11.03 -32.15 -1.24
CA GLU A 59 9.89 -31.67 -2.02
C GLU A 59 9.45 -30.27 -1.59
N PHE A 60 9.45 -30.01 -0.29
CA PHE A 60 9.10 -28.69 0.24
C PHE A 60 10.13 -27.62 -0.09
N GLN A 61 11.42 -27.93 -0.06
CA GLN A 61 12.48 -26.99 -0.46
C GLN A 61 12.43 -26.69 -1.96
N GLU A 62 12.12 -27.68 -2.80
CA GLU A 62 11.88 -27.46 -4.23
C GLU A 62 10.68 -26.55 -4.46
N LEU A 63 9.54 -26.81 -3.84
CA LEU A 63 8.36 -25.97 -3.91
C LEU A 63 8.64 -24.52 -3.47
N LYS A 64 9.39 -24.38 -2.37
CA LYS A 64 9.77 -23.06 -1.86
C LYS A 64 10.63 -22.31 -2.87
N ARG A 65 11.68 -22.92 -3.38
CA ARG A 65 12.63 -22.32 -4.31
C ARG A 65 11.99 -22.01 -5.68
N ASP A 66 11.20 -22.94 -6.21
CA ASP A 66 10.74 -22.87 -7.60
C ASP A 66 9.40 -22.13 -7.76
N ILE A 67 8.61 -22.06 -6.70
CA ILE A 67 7.28 -21.41 -6.73
C ILE A 67 7.17 -20.29 -5.70
N VAL A 68 7.37 -20.59 -4.42
CA VAL A 68 7.04 -19.64 -3.35
C VAL A 68 7.91 -18.38 -3.42
N GLU A 69 9.21 -18.53 -3.48
CA GLU A 69 10.14 -17.38 -3.51
C GLU A 69 9.99 -16.52 -4.76
N PRO A 70 9.91 -17.08 -5.99
CA PRO A 70 9.65 -16.28 -7.18
C PRO A 70 8.32 -15.52 -7.12
N MET A 71 7.28 -16.15 -6.60
CA MET A 71 5.95 -15.54 -6.49
C MET A 71 5.91 -14.43 -5.43
N ILE A 72 6.59 -14.60 -4.29
CA ILE A 72 6.73 -13.53 -3.30
C ILE A 72 7.48 -12.33 -3.91
N ARG A 73 8.58 -12.56 -4.61
CA ARG A 73 9.33 -11.50 -5.30
C ARG A 73 8.46 -10.78 -6.31
N ARG A 74 7.72 -11.53 -7.14
CA ARG A 74 6.78 -10.97 -8.11
C ARG A 74 5.72 -10.09 -7.43
N HIS A 75 5.19 -10.52 -6.28
CA HIS A 75 4.24 -9.71 -5.52
C HIS A 75 4.89 -8.41 -5.05
N GLN A 76 6.11 -8.44 -4.53
CA GLN A 76 6.84 -7.25 -4.09
C GLN A 76 7.09 -6.27 -5.24
N GLU A 77 7.41 -6.77 -6.43
CA GLU A 77 7.62 -5.94 -7.63
C GLU A 77 6.31 -5.32 -8.13
N MET A 78 5.24 -6.11 -8.22
CA MET A 78 3.94 -5.65 -8.71
C MET A 78 3.25 -4.68 -7.74
N PHE A 79 3.50 -4.83 -6.45
CA PHE A 79 2.83 -4.09 -5.36
C PHE A 79 3.85 -3.43 -4.42
N ALA A 80 4.87 -2.81 -4.98
CA ALA A 80 5.95 -2.17 -4.21
C ALA A 80 5.43 -1.16 -3.16
N ALA A 81 4.32 -0.50 -3.43
CA ALA A 81 3.68 0.42 -2.49
C ALA A 81 3.16 -0.26 -1.21
N MET A 82 2.88 -1.57 -1.27
CA MET A 82 2.42 -2.37 -0.11
C MET A 82 3.60 -2.88 0.74
N HIS A 83 4.81 -2.89 0.18
CA HIS A 83 6.03 -3.42 0.82
C HIS A 83 7.05 -2.33 1.17
N GLY A 84 6.70 -1.05 0.97
CA GLY A 84 7.56 0.09 1.33
C GLY A 84 7.75 0.22 2.84
N PRO A 85 8.73 1.04 3.28
CA PRO A 85 9.05 1.22 4.71
C PRO A 85 7.86 1.71 5.57
N ALA A 86 6.78 2.16 4.93
CA ALA A 86 5.52 2.55 5.59
C ALA A 86 4.51 1.41 5.75
N ALA A 87 4.76 0.22 5.19
CA ALA A 87 3.83 -0.91 5.23
C ALA A 87 3.75 -1.62 6.61
N GLY A 88 4.54 -1.18 7.58
CA GLY A 88 4.57 -1.74 8.94
C GLY A 88 3.50 -1.20 9.90
N SER A 89 2.60 -0.33 9.45
CA SER A 89 1.52 0.19 10.30
C SER A 89 0.17 -0.13 9.69
N PRO A 90 -0.60 -1.08 10.25
CA PRO A 90 -1.96 -1.39 9.80
C PRO A 90 -2.95 -0.24 10.09
N PHE A 91 -2.49 0.82 10.72
CA PHE A 91 -3.23 2.04 11.02
C PHE A 91 -2.39 3.29 10.74
N GLN A 92 -1.99 3.49 9.47
CA GLN A 92 -1.87 4.87 9.05
C GLN A 92 -3.28 5.30 8.62
N PRO A 93 -3.84 6.35 9.25
CA PRO A 93 -4.99 6.99 8.65
C PRO A 93 -4.59 7.32 7.23
N VAL A 94 -5.33 6.77 6.25
CA VAL A 94 -5.26 7.24 4.87
C VAL A 94 -5.07 8.73 4.95
N PRO A 95 -4.02 9.32 4.38
CA PRO A 95 -3.97 10.76 4.25
C PRO A 95 -5.27 11.10 3.51
N THR A 96 -6.29 11.48 4.28
CA THR A 96 -7.39 12.23 3.70
C THR A 96 -6.68 13.23 2.84
N HIS A 97 -6.97 13.21 1.55
CA HIS A 97 -6.43 14.15 0.59
C HIS A 97 -6.30 15.47 1.30
N SER A 98 -5.14 15.71 1.85
CA SER A 98 -4.72 17.03 2.16
C SER A 98 -4.63 17.62 0.76
N THR A 99 -5.79 18.13 0.29
CA THR A 99 -5.73 19.27 -0.60
C THR A 99 -4.62 20.09 -0.01
N ALA A 100 -3.47 20.10 -0.69
CA ALA A 100 -2.40 20.98 -0.34
C ALA A 100 -3.08 22.33 -0.21
N GLN A 101 -3.45 22.66 1.02
CA GLN A 101 -3.80 24.03 1.31
C GLN A 101 -2.51 24.76 0.96
N PRO A 102 -2.55 25.61 -0.06
CA PRO A 102 -1.40 26.43 -0.33
C PRO A 102 -1.02 27.04 1.01
N ALA A 103 0.22 26.82 1.42
CA ALA A 103 0.76 27.35 2.66
C ALA A 103 0.17 28.75 2.82
N PRO A 104 -0.43 29.10 3.98
CA PRO A 104 -1.08 30.38 4.12
C PRO A 104 -0.02 31.40 3.70
N ARG A 105 -0.24 32.03 2.54
CA ARG A 105 0.57 33.17 2.14
C ARG A 105 0.49 34.06 3.34
N ARG A 106 1.60 34.24 4.07
CA ARG A 106 1.72 35.24 5.10
C ARG A 106 1.34 36.54 4.40
N SER A 107 0.06 36.88 4.52
CA SER A 107 -0.38 38.17 4.07
C SER A 107 0.39 39.17 4.95
N VAL A 108 1.37 39.80 4.34
CA VAL A 108 2.09 40.90 5.00
C VAL A 108 1.00 41.88 5.36
N LYS A 109 0.66 41.95 6.68
CA LYS A 109 -0.35 42.84 7.15
C LYS A 109 0.10 44.24 6.81
N LYS A 110 -0.61 44.88 5.89
CA LYS A 110 -0.31 46.26 5.46
C LYS A 110 -0.32 47.25 6.65
N TYR A 111 -1.02 46.88 7.70
CA TYR A 111 -1.10 47.62 8.97
C TYR A 111 -0.91 46.63 10.13
N PRO A 112 0.34 46.42 10.60
CA PRO A 112 0.61 45.56 11.74
C PRO A 112 -0.03 46.19 13.01
N GLY A 113 -0.72 45.37 13.78
CA GLY A 113 -1.43 45.83 15.01
C GLY A 113 -2.94 46.00 14.84
N THR A 114 -3.48 46.00 13.62
CA THR A 114 -4.94 46.08 13.38
C THR A 114 -5.59 44.71 13.48
N GLY A 115 -6.58 44.56 14.33
CA GLY A 115 -7.38 43.33 14.46
C GLY A 115 -8.18 43.04 13.19
N ARG A 116 -8.35 41.76 12.86
CA ARG A 116 -9.04 41.34 11.63
C ARG A 116 -10.46 41.89 11.47
N ASN A 117 -11.15 42.12 12.59
CA ASN A 117 -12.51 42.65 12.63
C ASN A 117 -12.59 44.15 12.92
N GLU A 118 -11.45 44.82 13.15
CA GLU A 118 -11.39 46.25 13.37
C GLU A 118 -11.62 47.08 12.10
N ARG A 119 -11.94 48.34 12.25
CA ARG A 119 -12.08 49.24 11.12
C ARG A 119 -10.73 49.41 10.42
N CYS A 120 -10.76 49.35 9.09
CA CYS A 120 -9.52 49.47 8.32
C CYS A 120 -8.94 50.89 8.48
N PRO A 121 -7.66 51.02 8.85
CA PRO A 121 -7.03 52.34 9.01
C PRO A 121 -6.86 53.10 7.68
N CYS A 122 -7.15 52.48 6.53
CA CYS A 122 -7.17 53.18 5.24
C CYS A 122 -8.34 54.16 5.06
N GLY A 123 -9.24 54.31 6.06
CA GLY A 123 -10.36 55.26 6.00
C GLY A 123 -11.58 54.79 5.23
N SER A 124 -11.59 53.55 4.71
CA SER A 124 -12.69 53.01 3.89
C SER A 124 -13.98 52.69 4.67
N GLY A 125 -13.97 52.78 6.00
CA GLY A 125 -15.10 52.42 6.86
C GLY A 125 -15.42 50.94 6.95
N LYS A 126 -14.75 50.09 6.17
CA LYS A 126 -14.92 48.63 6.15
C LYS A 126 -14.03 47.93 7.17
N LYS A 127 -14.41 46.74 7.61
CA LYS A 127 -13.55 45.92 8.49
C LYS A 127 -12.25 45.57 7.76
N TYR A 128 -11.13 45.50 8.50
CA TYR A 128 -9.79 45.24 7.94
C TYR A 128 -9.75 44.01 7.05
N LYS A 129 -10.40 42.90 7.45
CA LYS A 129 -10.48 41.65 6.69
C LYS A 129 -11.20 41.77 5.33
N LEU A 130 -12.05 42.81 5.16
CA LEU A 130 -12.81 43.07 3.93
C LEU A 130 -12.20 44.17 3.08
N CYS A 131 -11.05 44.69 3.47
CA CYS A 131 -10.35 45.77 2.81
C CYS A 131 -8.87 45.44 2.60
N CYS A 132 -7.98 45.93 3.44
CA CYS A 132 -6.53 45.75 3.28
C CYS A 132 -5.99 44.44 3.87
N GLY A 133 -6.81 43.68 4.56
CA GLY A 133 -6.48 42.36 5.13
C GLY A 133 -6.92 41.16 4.29
N ARG A 134 -7.26 41.38 3.00
CA ARG A 134 -7.70 40.34 2.07
C ARG A 134 -6.52 39.64 1.41
#